data_28b5188a207856fcd033a70bc5d34053
#
_entry.id   28b5188a207856fcd033a70bc5d34053
#
_cell.length_a   1.000
_cell.length_b   1.000
_cell.length_c   1.000
_cell.angle_alpha   90.00
_cell.angle_beta   90.00
_cell.angle_gamma   90.00
#
_symmetry.space_group_name_H-M   'P 1'
#
loop_
_entity.id
_entity.type
_entity.pdbx_description
1 polymer ?
#
loop_
_entity_poly.entity_id
_entity_poly.type
_entity_poly.pdbx_seq_one_letter_code
_entity_poly.pdbx_strand_id
1 'polypeptide(L)'
;DSLQVSTGPCPACGSSDANALYDDGHTYCHSCKTHVQGTGEPTIRKSRTVRSGVFLNGEVRALNKRGLTEATCQRFGYSVGALRSGVPVQIATYRDAGGSIVAQHTRDADKNFAWVGDSKQATLYGENLCRGSGRRIVVTEGEIDALSVSQAFGNTWDVVSLPGGASGALKACRKSLSFLEGYDEVVLWFDADEAGRTAVETVVDLFTPGRCKIALSTRKDANETLVLDGVKAVT
;
A
#
# COMPACT_ATOMS: atom_id res chain seq x y z
N ASP A 1 15.52 -23.83 4.63
CA ASP A 1 14.16 -23.41 4.27
C ASP A 1 14.20 -22.75 2.90
N SER A 2 13.57 -23.37 1.91
CA SER A 2 13.50 -22.83 0.55
C SER A 2 12.47 -21.71 0.47
N LEU A 3 12.74 -20.71 -0.35
CA LEU A 3 11.89 -19.53 -0.53
C LEU A 3 11.03 -19.65 -1.79
N GLN A 4 9.73 -19.38 -1.67
CA GLN A 4 8.85 -19.34 -2.83
C GLN A 4 9.22 -18.18 -3.77
N VAL A 5 9.43 -18.52 -5.05
CA VAL A 5 9.88 -17.58 -6.10
C VAL A 5 8.71 -17.09 -6.96
N SER A 6 7.79 -17.97 -7.31
CA SER A 6 6.65 -17.65 -8.16
C SER A 6 5.50 -18.66 -7.98
N THR A 7 4.33 -18.34 -8.55
CA THR A 7 3.22 -19.27 -8.72
C THR A 7 2.88 -19.38 -10.21
N GLY A 8 2.24 -20.49 -10.58
CA GLY A 8 1.85 -20.74 -11.96
C GLY A 8 0.89 -21.92 -12.11
N PRO A 9 0.58 -22.33 -13.35
CA PRO A 9 -0.31 -23.44 -13.59
C PRO A 9 0.27 -24.77 -13.11
N CYS A 10 -0.59 -25.62 -12.55
CA CYS A 10 -0.21 -26.95 -12.12
C CYS A 10 -0.44 -27.97 -13.25
N PRO A 11 0.61 -28.68 -13.71
CA PRO A 11 0.44 -29.68 -14.76
C PRO A 11 -0.35 -30.93 -14.30
N ALA A 12 -0.43 -31.17 -13.00
CA ALA A 12 -1.10 -32.35 -12.44
C ALA A 12 -2.61 -32.17 -12.28
N CYS A 13 -3.10 -30.97 -11.94
CA CYS A 13 -4.53 -30.74 -11.69
C CYS A 13 -5.14 -29.62 -12.54
N GLY A 14 -4.37 -28.96 -13.41
CA GLY A 14 -4.87 -27.90 -14.28
C GLY A 14 -5.21 -26.58 -13.58
N SER A 15 -4.94 -26.44 -12.28
CA SER A 15 -5.10 -25.15 -11.58
C SER A 15 -4.21 -24.09 -12.22
N SER A 16 -4.75 -22.89 -12.43
CA SER A 16 -4.08 -21.81 -13.18
C SER A 16 -2.92 -21.16 -12.44
N ASP A 17 -2.92 -21.20 -11.08
CA ASP A 17 -2.03 -20.39 -10.25
C ASP A 17 -1.58 -21.05 -8.92
N ALA A 18 -2.04 -22.26 -8.60
CA ALA A 18 -1.79 -22.90 -7.33
C ALA A 18 -0.45 -23.63 -7.22
N ASN A 19 0.36 -23.68 -8.28
CA ASN A 19 1.65 -24.37 -8.28
C ASN A 19 2.77 -23.39 -7.91
N ALA A 20 3.23 -23.46 -6.67
CA ALA A 20 4.35 -22.66 -6.17
C ALA A 20 5.70 -23.23 -6.63
N LEU A 21 6.57 -22.38 -7.19
CA LEU A 21 7.96 -22.69 -7.50
C LEU A 21 8.86 -22.08 -6.44
N TYR A 22 9.85 -22.85 -5.98
CA TYR A 22 10.81 -22.47 -4.94
C TYR A 22 12.23 -22.27 -5.52
N ASP A 23 13.07 -21.57 -4.77
CA ASP A 23 14.43 -21.16 -5.18
C ASP A 23 15.40 -22.32 -5.40
N ASP A 24 15.13 -23.48 -4.84
CA ASP A 24 15.85 -24.74 -5.05
C ASP A 24 15.29 -25.57 -6.23
N GLY A 25 14.34 -25.00 -6.98
CA GLY A 25 13.72 -25.59 -8.17
C GLY A 25 12.61 -26.59 -7.88
N HIS A 26 12.27 -26.89 -6.61
CA HIS A 26 11.10 -27.72 -6.32
C HIS A 26 9.80 -26.96 -6.55
N THR A 27 8.72 -27.69 -6.83
CA THR A 27 7.37 -27.11 -6.94
C THR A 27 6.41 -27.81 -5.98
N TYR A 28 5.45 -27.04 -5.45
CA TYR A 28 4.37 -27.54 -4.64
C TYR A 28 3.04 -26.94 -5.04
N CYS A 29 2.09 -27.78 -5.40
CA CYS A 29 0.73 -27.33 -5.74
C CYS A 29 -0.15 -27.24 -4.50
N HIS A 30 -0.61 -26.06 -4.15
CA HIS A 30 -1.50 -25.85 -3.00
C HIS A 30 -2.91 -26.42 -3.21
N SER A 31 -3.32 -26.65 -4.47
CA SER A 31 -4.63 -27.22 -4.81
C SER A 31 -4.65 -28.76 -4.68
N CYS A 32 -3.78 -29.47 -5.41
CA CYS A 32 -3.78 -30.94 -5.41
C CYS A 32 -2.71 -31.59 -4.52
N LYS A 33 -1.91 -30.76 -3.80
CA LYS A 33 -0.81 -31.19 -2.93
C LYS A 33 0.33 -31.95 -3.63
N THR A 34 0.39 -31.91 -4.94
CA THR A 34 1.48 -32.51 -5.69
C THR A 34 2.78 -31.76 -5.39
N HIS A 35 3.82 -32.52 -5.01
CA HIS A 35 5.17 -32.03 -4.79
C HIS A 35 6.09 -32.63 -5.86
N VAL A 36 6.86 -31.78 -6.53
CA VAL A 36 7.89 -32.20 -7.50
C VAL A 36 9.25 -31.74 -6.95
N GLN A 37 10.16 -32.68 -6.75
CA GLN A 37 11.50 -32.35 -6.26
C GLN A 37 12.26 -31.51 -7.30
N GLY A 38 13.01 -30.52 -6.81
CA GLY A 38 13.90 -29.72 -7.63
C GLY A 38 15.11 -30.53 -8.08
N THR A 39 15.65 -30.19 -9.24
CA THR A 39 16.84 -30.86 -9.82
C THR A 39 18.15 -30.48 -9.14
N GLY A 40 18.12 -29.77 -8.02
CA GLY A 40 19.27 -29.50 -7.16
C GLY A 40 20.29 -28.50 -7.68
N GLU A 41 20.11 -27.90 -8.83
CA GLU A 41 20.84 -26.69 -9.20
C GLU A 41 20.10 -25.48 -8.66
N PRO A 42 20.69 -24.76 -7.68
CA PRO A 42 20.12 -23.49 -7.27
C PRO A 42 20.18 -22.56 -8.48
N THR A 43 19.08 -22.36 -9.15
CA THR A 43 18.94 -21.18 -9.99
C THR A 43 19.02 -20.00 -9.02
N ILE A 44 20.23 -19.54 -8.77
CA ILE A 44 20.49 -18.24 -8.16
C ILE A 44 19.90 -17.24 -9.17
N ARG A 45 18.58 -17.06 -9.15
CA ARG A 45 18.06 -15.77 -9.47
C ARG A 45 18.62 -14.89 -8.36
N LYS A 46 19.78 -14.28 -8.67
CA LYS A 46 20.26 -13.13 -7.91
C LYS A 46 19.01 -12.38 -7.52
N SER A 47 18.70 -12.41 -6.22
CA SER A 47 17.82 -11.43 -5.64
C SER A 47 18.14 -10.18 -6.45
N ARG A 48 17.18 -9.66 -7.21
CA ARG A 48 17.32 -8.34 -7.78
C ARG A 48 17.43 -7.45 -6.57
N THR A 49 18.66 -7.40 -6.02
CA THR A 49 19.10 -6.27 -5.25
C THR A 49 18.76 -5.13 -6.17
N VAL A 50 17.64 -4.51 -5.90
CA VAL A 50 17.30 -3.25 -6.52
C VAL A 50 18.50 -2.43 -6.16
N ARG A 51 19.42 -2.29 -7.14
CA ARG A 51 20.50 -1.33 -7.03
C ARG A 51 19.82 -0.10 -6.48
N SER A 52 20.37 0.50 -5.44
CA SER A 52 20.09 1.85 -4.99
C SER A 52 20.27 2.75 -6.22
N GLY A 53 19.35 2.72 -7.12
CA GLY A 53 19.49 3.19 -8.47
C GLY A 53 18.20 3.87 -8.85
N VAL A 54 18.28 5.16 -8.86
CA VAL A 54 17.48 6.09 -9.61
C VAL A 54 15.99 5.83 -9.42
N PHE A 55 15.45 6.37 -8.34
CA PHE A 55 14.03 6.59 -8.20
C PHE A 55 13.48 7.36 -9.42
N LEU A 56 12.22 7.16 -9.72
CA LEU A 56 11.58 7.86 -10.81
C LEU A 56 11.44 9.34 -10.46
N ASN A 57 11.70 10.19 -11.45
CA ASN A 57 11.39 11.60 -11.36
C ASN A 57 9.94 11.81 -11.79
N GLY A 58 9.22 12.62 -11.05
CA GLY A 58 7.86 13.04 -11.37
C GLY A 58 7.67 14.52 -11.12
N GLU A 59 6.69 15.09 -11.82
CA GLU A 59 6.24 16.45 -11.61
C GLU A 59 5.11 16.43 -10.58
N VAL A 60 5.24 17.24 -9.53
CA VAL A 60 4.15 17.47 -8.58
C VAL A 60 3.18 18.44 -9.22
N ARG A 61 1.91 18.05 -9.26
CA ARG A 61 0.83 18.88 -9.82
C ARG A 61 -0.52 18.48 -9.22
N ALA A 62 -1.49 19.34 -9.39
CA ALA A 62 -2.87 19.03 -9.02
C ALA A 62 -3.41 17.82 -9.82
N LEU A 63 -4.16 16.96 -9.17
CA LEU A 63 -4.85 15.84 -9.79
C LEU A 63 -6.34 16.19 -9.93
N ASN A 64 -6.67 16.98 -10.93
CA ASN A 64 -8.02 17.55 -11.10
C ASN A 64 -9.13 16.51 -11.14
N LYS A 65 -8.90 15.35 -11.80
CA LYS A 65 -9.86 14.24 -11.82
C LYS A 65 -10.09 13.59 -10.46
N ARG A 66 -9.18 13.82 -9.51
CA ARG A 66 -9.23 13.32 -8.13
C ARG A 66 -9.61 14.41 -7.12
N GLY A 67 -9.84 15.63 -7.58
CA GLY A 67 -10.12 16.77 -6.72
C GLY A 67 -8.96 17.15 -5.78
N LEU A 68 -7.72 16.73 -6.10
CA LEU A 68 -6.56 16.94 -5.26
C LEU A 68 -5.75 18.15 -5.73
N THR A 69 -5.41 19.02 -4.77
CA THR A 69 -4.59 20.22 -5.02
C THR A 69 -3.12 19.86 -5.15
N GLU A 70 -2.37 20.71 -5.82
CA GLU A 70 -0.92 20.60 -5.90
C GLU A 70 -0.26 20.64 -4.52
N ALA A 71 -0.74 21.51 -3.63
CA ALA A 71 -0.22 21.62 -2.26
C ALA A 71 -0.33 20.29 -1.48
N THR A 72 -1.45 19.58 -1.63
CA THR A 72 -1.62 18.25 -1.03
C THR A 72 -0.68 17.23 -1.65
N CYS A 73 -0.57 17.20 -2.99
CA CYS A 73 0.38 16.33 -3.68
C CYS A 73 1.83 16.62 -3.26
N GLN A 74 2.22 17.90 -3.15
CA GLN A 74 3.54 18.33 -2.68
C GLN A 74 3.82 17.83 -1.27
N ARG A 75 2.88 18.00 -0.34
CA ARG A 75 3.01 17.55 1.05
C ARG A 75 3.33 16.06 1.12
N PHE A 76 2.60 15.24 0.37
CA PHE A 76 2.75 13.79 0.40
C PHE A 76 3.87 13.25 -0.52
N GLY A 77 4.52 14.10 -1.33
CA GLY A 77 5.48 13.65 -2.33
C GLY A 77 4.83 12.78 -3.41
N TYR A 78 3.57 13.10 -3.76
CA TYR A 78 2.82 12.43 -4.82
C TYR A 78 3.02 13.17 -6.13
N SER A 79 3.45 12.46 -7.17
CA SER A 79 3.82 13.08 -8.45
C SER A 79 3.33 12.26 -9.64
N VAL A 80 3.45 12.84 -10.83
CA VAL A 80 3.15 12.20 -12.11
C VAL A 80 4.43 12.15 -12.93
N GLY A 81 4.79 10.98 -13.42
CA GLY A 81 6.00 10.75 -14.19
C GLY A 81 5.83 9.64 -15.19
N ALA A 82 6.92 9.00 -15.56
CA ALA A 82 6.90 7.84 -16.43
C ALA A 82 7.86 6.75 -15.94
N LEU A 83 7.51 5.50 -16.22
CA LEU A 83 8.44 4.37 -16.08
C LEU A 83 9.58 4.53 -17.10
N ARG A 84 10.65 3.78 -16.90
CA ARG A 84 11.78 3.74 -17.89
C ARG A 84 11.34 3.30 -19.28
N SER A 85 10.23 2.58 -19.39
CA SER A 85 9.59 2.21 -20.65
C SER A 85 8.83 3.33 -21.34
N GLY A 86 8.71 4.49 -20.70
CA GLY A 86 7.92 5.64 -21.19
C GLY A 86 6.45 5.60 -20.78
N VAL A 87 5.97 4.56 -20.11
CA VAL A 87 4.57 4.45 -19.64
C VAL A 87 4.30 5.50 -18.57
N PRO A 88 3.30 6.39 -18.75
CA PRO A 88 2.92 7.38 -17.74
C PRO A 88 2.42 6.71 -16.46
N VAL A 89 2.87 7.20 -15.31
CA VAL A 89 2.46 6.69 -13.99
C VAL A 89 2.26 7.80 -12.98
N GLN A 90 1.41 7.54 -12.01
CA GLN A 90 1.37 8.26 -10.75
C GLN A 90 2.39 7.60 -9.80
N ILE A 91 3.05 8.39 -8.97
CA ILE A 91 4.17 7.97 -8.12
C ILE A 91 3.90 8.43 -6.70
N ALA A 92 3.68 7.48 -5.80
CA ALA A 92 3.66 7.72 -4.36
C ALA A 92 5.05 7.45 -3.79
N THR A 93 5.70 8.47 -3.23
CA THR A 93 7.08 8.38 -2.72
C THR A 93 7.07 8.07 -1.23
N TYR A 94 7.55 6.87 -0.86
CA TYR A 94 7.68 6.41 0.52
C TYR A 94 9.02 6.86 1.11
N ARG A 95 8.98 7.37 2.33
CA ARG A 95 10.16 7.88 3.04
C ARG A 95 10.29 7.23 4.40
N ASP A 96 11.52 7.08 4.87
CA ASP A 96 11.79 6.72 6.27
C ASP A 96 11.58 7.91 7.21
N ALA A 97 11.74 7.67 8.51
CA ALA A 97 11.61 8.72 9.54
C ALA A 97 12.64 9.85 9.38
N GLY A 98 13.76 9.61 8.71
CA GLY A 98 14.78 10.62 8.38
C GLY A 98 14.46 11.42 7.13
N GLY A 99 13.35 11.10 6.43
CA GLY A 99 12.94 11.76 5.19
C GLY A 99 13.60 11.22 3.91
N SER A 100 14.46 10.19 4.01
CA SER A 100 15.08 9.57 2.85
C SER A 100 14.11 8.70 2.09
N ILE A 101 14.16 8.71 0.75
CA ILE A 101 13.30 7.87 -0.08
C ILE A 101 13.76 6.41 0.05
N VAL A 102 12.83 5.54 0.44
CA VAL A 102 13.07 4.08 0.55
C VAL A 102 12.44 3.31 -0.61
N ALA A 103 11.28 3.75 -1.07
CA ALA A 103 10.56 3.13 -2.17
C ALA A 103 9.63 4.12 -2.86
N GLN A 104 9.19 3.76 -4.05
CA GLN A 104 8.11 4.44 -4.76
C GLN A 104 7.09 3.40 -5.21
N HIS A 105 5.82 3.67 -4.95
CA HIS A 105 4.71 2.88 -5.46
C HIS A 105 4.12 3.59 -6.67
N THR A 106 4.02 2.89 -7.77
CA THR A 106 3.55 3.46 -9.04
C THR A 106 2.24 2.85 -9.46
N ARG A 107 1.41 3.66 -10.12
CA ARG A 107 0.14 3.24 -10.70
C ARG A 107 0.00 3.84 -12.10
N ASP A 108 -0.24 3.00 -13.11
CA ASP A 108 -0.57 3.44 -14.46
C ASP A 108 -2.08 3.69 -14.66
N ALA A 109 -2.46 4.04 -15.90
CA ALA A 109 -3.86 4.32 -16.26
C ALA A 109 -4.75 3.07 -16.17
N ASP A 110 -4.19 1.89 -16.40
CA ASP A 110 -4.88 0.59 -16.37
C ASP A 110 -4.94 -0.02 -14.97
N LYS A 111 -4.51 0.74 -13.94
CA LYS A 111 -4.44 0.33 -12.53
C LYS A 111 -3.41 -0.80 -12.29
N ASN A 112 -2.38 -0.91 -13.12
CA ASN A 112 -1.25 -1.76 -12.79
C ASN A 112 -0.36 -1.04 -11.77
N PHE A 113 0.04 -1.79 -10.75
CA PHE A 113 0.86 -1.29 -9.65
C PHE A 113 2.26 -1.92 -9.72
N ALA A 114 3.28 -1.13 -9.40
CA ALA A 114 4.65 -1.62 -9.29
C ALA A 114 5.43 -0.85 -8.24
N TRP A 115 6.49 -1.49 -7.71
CA TRP A 115 7.39 -0.89 -6.76
C TRP A 115 8.75 -0.57 -7.40
N VAL A 116 9.30 0.58 -7.05
CA VAL A 116 10.68 0.97 -7.34
C VAL A 116 11.38 1.21 -5.99
N GLY A 117 12.58 0.68 -5.81
CA GLY A 117 13.25 0.70 -4.51
C GLY A 117 12.92 -0.50 -3.64
N ASP A 118 13.11 -0.40 -2.33
CA ASP A 118 12.90 -1.49 -1.38
C ASP A 118 11.53 -1.37 -0.69
N SER A 119 10.52 -2.00 -1.27
CA SER A 119 9.16 -2.01 -0.70
C SER A 119 9.08 -2.65 0.70
N LYS A 120 10.08 -3.46 1.09
CA LYS A 120 10.12 -4.05 2.43
C LYS A 120 10.43 -3.00 3.50
N GLN A 121 11.10 -1.91 3.13
CA GLN A 121 11.35 -0.79 4.03
C GLN A 121 10.17 0.17 4.13
N ALA A 122 9.26 0.17 3.15
CA ALA A 122 8.07 1.00 3.20
C ALA A 122 7.25 0.70 4.47
N THR A 123 6.92 1.74 5.19
CA THR A 123 5.95 1.75 6.30
C THR A 123 4.61 2.28 5.78
N LEU A 124 3.76 2.83 6.62
CA LEU A 124 2.54 3.47 6.15
C LEU A 124 2.89 4.72 5.32
N TYR A 125 2.19 4.92 4.21
CA TYR A 125 2.41 6.10 3.38
C TYR A 125 2.02 7.38 4.12
N GLY A 126 2.90 8.35 4.16
CA GLY A 126 2.70 9.59 4.91
C GLY A 126 3.09 9.50 6.38
N GLU A 127 3.59 8.37 6.89
CA GLU A 127 4.02 8.20 8.29
C GLU A 127 5.09 9.23 8.68
N ASN A 128 6.01 9.54 7.79
CA ASN A 128 7.05 10.55 7.99
C ASN A 128 6.52 12.00 8.09
N LEU A 129 5.26 12.24 7.77
CA LEU A 129 4.61 13.55 7.85
C LEU A 129 3.84 13.73 9.16
N CYS A 130 3.66 12.67 9.90
CA CYS A 130 2.86 12.62 11.11
C CYS A 130 3.73 12.87 12.35
N ARG A 131 3.07 13.32 13.42
CA ARG A 131 3.73 13.64 14.70
C ARG A 131 4.16 12.41 15.49
N GLY A 132 3.60 11.24 15.17
CA GLY A 132 3.84 9.99 15.89
C GLY A 132 3.08 9.87 17.21
N SER A 133 2.32 10.88 17.59
CA SER A 133 1.45 10.87 18.78
C SER A 133 0.37 11.94 18.70
N GLY A 134 -0.72 11.77 19.44
CA GLY A 134 -1.79 12.74 19.49
C GLY A 134 -3.16 12.12 19.67
N ARG A 135 -4.20 12.93 19.52
CA ARG A 135 -5.57 12.49 19.77
C ARG A 135 -6.03 11.47 18.71
N ARG A 136 -5.74 11.71 17.42
CA ARG A 136 -6.31 10.89 16.33
C ARG A 136 -5.37 10.79 15.14
N ILE A 137 -5.32 9.61 14.54
CA ILE A 137 -4.75 9.35 13.22
C ILE A 137 -5.78 8.64 12.35
N VAL A 138 -5.78 8.94 11.05
CA VAL A 138 -6.61 8.23 10.06
C VAL A 138 -5.72 7.32 9.23
N VAL A 139 -6.13 6.07 9.07
CA VAL A 139 -5.47 5.07 8.21
C VAL A 139 -6.42 4.73 7.06
N THR A 140 -6.05 5.09 5.84
CA THR A 140 -6.82 4.78 4.62
C THR A 140 -6.27 3.55 3.92
N GLU A 141 -7.02 2.99 2.98
CA GLU A 141 -6.56 1.84 2.21
C GLU A 141 -5.53 2.24 1.14
N GLY A 142 -5.80 3.30 0.38
CA GLY A 142 -4.97 3.76 -0.73
C GLY A 142 -4.32 5.13 -0.49
N GLU A 143 -3.23 5.39 -1.22
CA GLU A 143 -2.49 6.65 -1.11
C GLU A 143 -3.35 7.86 -1.50
N ILE A 144 -4.17 7.73 -2.56
CA ILE A 144 -5.08 8.79 -3.01
C ILE A 144 -6.12 9.13 -1.93
N ASP A 145 -6.56 8.13 -1.19
CA ASP A 145 -7.52 8.33 -0.10
C ASP A 145 -6.89 9.09 1.07
N ALA A 146 -5.62 8.77 1.40
CA ALA A 146 -4.88 9.54 2.40
C ALA A 146 -4.74 11.02 2.01
N LEU A 147 -4.41 11.30 0.75
CA LEU A 147 -4.36 12.67 0.24
C LEU A 147 -5.73 13.35 0.35
N SER A 148 -6.81 12.63 0.02
CA SER A 148 -8.19 13.15 0.03
C SER A 148 -8.64 13.53 1.43
N VAL A 149 -8.43 12.63 2.39
CA VAL A 149 -8.75 12.89 3.80
C VAL A 149 -7.89 14.03 4.34
N SER A 150 -6.57 14.00 4.12
CA SER A 150 -5.68 15.06 4.58
C SER A 150 -6.10 16.43 4.02
N GLN A 151 -6.41 16.50 2.72
CA GLN A 151 -6.87 17.73 2.08
C GLN A 151 -8.18 18.25 2.70
N ALA A 152 -9.14 17.37 2.93
CA ALA A 152 -10.42 17.74 3.53
C ALA A 152 -10.25 18.36 4.92
N PHE A 153 -9.28 17.88 5.69
CA PHE A 153 -8.89 18.45 6.99
C PHE A 153 -7.80 19.54 6.88
N GLY A 154 -7.68 20.20 5.71
CA GLY A 154 -6.75 21.32 5.52
C GLY A 154 -5.27 20.94 5.62
N ASN A 155 -4.92 19.68 5.39
CA ASN A 155 -3.55 19.14 5.51
C ASN A 155 -2.93 19.28 6.92
N THR A 156 -3.77 19.32 7.95
CA THR A 156 -3.33 19.51 9.35
C THR A 156 -3.45 18.25 10.22
N TRP A 157 -4.23 17.28 9.78
CA TRP A 157 -4.41 16.02 10.48
C TRP A 157 -3.33 15.01 10.10
N ASP A 158 -3.07 14.09 11.02
CA ASP A 158 -2.19 12.95 10.77
C ASP A 158 -3.00 11.88 10.03
N VAL A 159 -2.64 11.67 8.77
CA VAL A 159 -3.30 10.72 7.85
C VAL A 159 -2.24 9.91 7.15
N VAL A 160 -2.46 8.60 7.11
CA VAL A 160 -1.57 7.63 6.46
C VAL A 160 -2.38 6.65 5.61
N SER A 161 -1.72 5.92 4.71
CA SER A 161 -2.35 4.79 4.04
C SER A 161 -1.52 3.52 4.07
N LEU A 162 -2.21 2.41 3.78
CA LEU A 162 -1.57 1.10 3.63
C LEU A 162 -0.67 1.09 2.38
N PRO A 163 0.53 0.48 2.43
CA PRO A 163 1.44 0.41 1.27
C PRO A 163 1.03 -0.64 0.23
N GLY A 164 0.09 -1.51 0.53
CA GLY A 164 -0.31 -2.63 -0.35
C GLY A 164 -1.81 -2.91 -0.34
N GLY A 165 -2.64 -1.91 -0.01
CA GLY A 165 -4.09 -2.05 0.06
C GLY A 165 -4.57 -3.05 1.12
N ALA A 166 -5.85 -3.45 1.02
CA ALA A 166 -6.53 -4.31 1.99
C ALA A 166 -5.80 -5.62 2.30
N SER A 167 -5.30 -6.31 1.28
CA SER A 167 -4.65 -7.63 1.45
C SER A 167 -3.39 -7.60 2.33
N GLY A 168 -2.72 -6.44 2.40
CA GLY A 168 -1.54 -6.20 3.22
C GLY A 168 -1.82 -5.54 4.57
N ALA A 169 -3.07 -5.20 4.87
CA ALA A 169 -3.45 -4.33 5.98
C ALA A 169 -2.93 -4.79 7.34
N LEU A 170 -3.19 -6.04 7.72
CA LEU A 170 -2.75 -6.60 9.00
C LEU A 170 -1.22 -6.54 9.18
N LYS A 171 -0.48 -6.88 8.12
CA LYS A 171 0.99 -6.86 8.14
C LYS A 171 1.51 -5.42 8.25
N ALA A 172 0.94 -4.49 7.50
CA ALA A 172 1.34 -3.09 7.50
C ALA A 172 1.05 -2.42 8.86
N CYS A 173 -0.16 -2.58 9.38
CA CYS A 173 -0.52 -2.03 10.70
C CYS A 173 0.30 -2.65 11.83
N ARG A 174 0.58 -3.96 11.78
CA ARG A 174 1.45 -4.62 12.78
C ARG A 174 2.88 -4.09 12.72
N LYS A 175 3.41 -3.81 11.52
CA LYS A 175 4.75 -3.23 11.35
C LYS A 175 4.85 -1.83 11.95
N SER A 176 3.81 -1.02 11.83
CA SER A 176 3.74 0.36 12.36
C SER A 176 2.93 0.45 13.66
N LEU A 177 2.74 -0.66 14.40
CA LEU A 177 1.84 -0.69 15.54
C LEU A 177 2.25 0.29 16.64
N SER A 178 3.54 0.33 16.99
CA SER A 178 4.03 1.26 18.02
C SER A 178 3.83 2.73 17.65
N PHE A 179 3.93 3.05 16.35
CA PHE A 179 3.62 4.39 15.83
C PHE A 179 2.12 4.68 15.95
N LEU A 180 1.26 3.75 15.55
CA LEU A 180 -0.21 3.90 15.63
C LEU A 180 -0.71 3.99 17.07
N GLU A 181 -0.09 3.26 18.00
CA GLU A 181 -0.41 3.31 19.43
C GLU A 181 -0.01 4.61 20.12
N GLY A 182 0.78 5.46 19.48
CA GLY A 182 1.03 6.83 19.93
C GLY A 182 -0.21 7.73 19.90
N TYR A 183 -1.30 7.30 19.29
CA TYR A 183 -2.55 8.04 19.17
C TYR A 183 -3.64 7.47 20.07
N ASP A 184 -4.49 8.35 20.64
CA ASP A 184 -5.62 7.93 21.47
C ASP A 184 -6.68 7.19 20.65
N GLU A 185 -6.89 7.61 19.40
CA GLU A 185 -7.83 7.01 18.46
C GLU A 185 -7.15 6.72 17.11
N VAL A 186 -7.34 5.51 16.58
CA VAL A 186 -6.96 5.10 15.22
C VAL A 186 -8.24 4.92 14.41
N VAL A 187 -8.45 5.75 13.41
CA VAL A 187 -9.63 5.68 12.53
C VAL A 187 -9.26 4.92 11.27
N LEU A 188 -9.87 3.75 11.05
CA LEU A 188 -9.72 2.99 9.81
C LEU A 188 -10.76 3.47 8.80
N TRP A 189 -10.30 3.94 7.65
CA TRP A 189 -11.14 4.33 6.53
C TRP A 189 -10.72 3.54 5.28
N PHE A 190 -11.19 2.31 5.20
CA PHE A 190 -10.91 1.40 4.09
C PHE A 190 -12.07 1.42 3.08
N ASP A 191 -11.84 0.86 1.90
CA ASP A 191 -12.84 0.80 0.85
C ASP A 191 -14.12 0.10 1.32
N ALA A 192 -15.27 0.56 0.85
CA ALA A 192 -16.59 0.02 1.23
C ALA A 192 -16.93 -1.28 0.47
N ASP A 193 -15.92 -2.05 0.07
CA ASP A 193 -16.08 -3.36 -0.55
C ASP A 193 -15.77 -4.51 0.44
N GLU A 194 -15.88 -5.75 -0.02
CA GLU A 194 -15.67 -6.94 0.82
C GLU A 194 -14.22 -7.03 1.34
N ALA A 195 -13.24 -6.70 0.49
CA ALA A 195 -11.83 -6.74 0.86
C ALA A 195 -11.50 -5.73 1.96
N GLY A 196 -12.01 -4.48 1.82
CA GLY A 196 -11.84 -3.45 2.83
C GLY A 196 -12.52 -3.81 4.16
N ARG A 197 -13.74 -4.38 4.13
CA ARG A 197 -14.42 -4.85 5.36
C ARG A 197 -13.64 -5.96 6.06
N THR A 198 -13.19 -6.97 5.33
CA THR A 198 -12.37 -8.06 5.88
C THR A 198 -11.06 -7.54 6.47
N ALA A 199 -10.43 -6.56 5.82
CA ALA A 199 -9.22 -5.93 6.31
C ALA A 199 -9.47 -5.18 7.63
N VAL A 200 -10.59 -4.43 7.74
CA VAL A 200 -10.99 -3.77 9.00
C VAL A 200 -11.12 -4.79 10.14
N GLU A 201 -11.85 -5.88 9.93
CA GLU A 201 -12.07 -6.92 10.94
C GLU A 201 -10.74 -7.47 11.49
N THR A 202 -9.77 -7.72 10.60
CA THR A 202 -8.47 -8.26 11.02
C THR A 202 -7.56 -7.22 11.68
N VAL A 203 -7.68 -5.95 11.30
CA VAL A 203 -6.83 -4.86 11.83
C VAL A 203 -7.34 -4.36 13.19
N VAL A 204 -8.66 -4.33 13.40
CA VAL A 204 -9.24 -3.87 14.68
C VAL A 204 -8.69 -4.65 15.88
N ASP A 205 -8.48 -5.95 15.71
CA ASP A 205 -7.97 -6.85 16.77
C ASP A 205 -6.51 -6.57 17.18
N LEU A 206 -5.78 -5.73 16.43
CA LEU A 206 -4.44 -5.30 16.83
C LEU A 206 -4.45 -4.29 17.97
N PHE A 207 -5.54 -3.56 18.14
CA PHE A 207 -5.62 -2.43 19.05
C PHE A 207 -6.36 -2.76 20.33
N THR A 208 -6.02 -2.05 21.40
CA THR A 208 -6.79 -2.09 22.66
C THR A 208 -8.27 -1.77 22.37
N PRO A 209 -9.22 -2.52 22.96
CA PRO A 209 -10.64 -2.27 22.78
C PRO A 209 -11.04 -0.82 22.98
N GLY A 210 -11.79 -0.25 22.03
CA GLY A 210 -12.25 1.14 22.06
C GLY A 210 -11.30 2.17 21.43
N ARG A 211 -10.05 1.84 21.19
CA ARG A 211 -9.07 2.71 20.50
C ARG A 211 -9.34 2.83 19.00
N CYS A 212 -9.70 1.74 18.37
CA CYS A 212 -9.98 1.71 16.94
C CYS A 212 -11.40 2.19 16.65
N LYS A 213 -11.55 3.06 15.66
CA LYS A 213 -12.81 3.55 15.12
C LYS A 213 -12.86 3.23 13.64
N ILE A 214 -14.07 3.07 13.10
CA ILE A 214 -14.29 2.78 11.68
C ILE A 214 -15.00 3.97 11.07
N ALA A 215 -14.42 4.57 10.05
CA ALA A 215 -15.11 5.58 9.24
C ALA A 215 -16.01 4.86 8.23
N LEU A 216 -17.28 5.22 8.23
CA LEU A 216 -18.26 4.70 7.28
C LEU A 216 -18.40 5.69 6.13
N SER A 217 -17.96 5.29 4.96
CA SER A 217 -18.15 6.07 3.74
C SER A 217 -19.51 5.76 3.10
N THR A 218 -20.18 6.78 2.56
CA THR A 218 -21.37 6.63 1.71
C THR A 218 -20.99 6.26 0.27
N ARG A 219 -19.73 6.38 -0.08
CA ARG A 219 -19.13 6.04 -1.38
C ARG A 219 -18.18 4.86 -1.22
N LYS A 220 -17.60 4.44 -2.36
CA LYS A 220 -16.65 3.33 -2.37
C LYS A 220 -15.43 3.62 -1.48
N ASP A 221 -14.85 4.81 -1.63
CA ASP A 221 -13.63 5.21 -0.96
C ASP A 221 -13.66 6.71 -0.57
N ALA A 222 -12.64 7.17 0.15
CA ALA A 222 -12.56 8.55 0.61
C ALA A 222 -12.35 9.55 -0.55
N ASN A 223 -11.67 9.14 -1.61
CA ASN A 223 -11.49 10.01 -2.78
C ASN A 223 -12.79 10.18 -3.56
N GLU A 224 -13.56 9.13 -3.75
CA GLU A 224 -14.87 9.22 -4.39
C GLU A 224 -15.82 10.10 -3.58
N THR A 225 -15.78 10.00 -2.25
CA THR A 225 -16.53 10.88 -1.33
C THR A 225 -16.13 12.35 -1.52
N LEU A 226 -14.81 12.63 -1.57
CA LEU A 226 -14.32 13.99 -1.80
C LEU A 226 -14.78 14.56 -3.13
N VAL A 227 -14.70 13.77 -4.21
CA VAL A 227 -15.00 14.23 -5.58
C VAL A 227 -16.48 14.45 -5.81
N LEU A 228 -17.33 13.55 -5.30
CA LEU A 228 -18.77 13.55 -5.58
C LEU A 228 -19.58 14.34 -4.54
N ASP A 229 -19.19 14.25 -3.27
CA ASP A 229 -19.98 14.81 -2.18
C ASP A 229 -19.28 16.02 -1.50
N GLY A 230 -18.02 16.26 -1.84
CA GLY A 230 -17.24 17.40 -1.39
C GLY A 230 -16.61 17.24 -0.01
N VAL A 231 -15.87 18.28 0.40
CA VAL A 231 -15.08 18.30 1.65
C VAL A 231 -15.91 17.99 2.90
N LYS A 232 -17.13 18.52 2.98
CA LYS A 232 -18.00 18.34 4.17
C LYS A 232 -18.43 16.90 4.41
N ALA A 233 -18.42 16.06 3.37
CA ALA A 233 -18.77 14.67 3.50
C ALA A 233 -17.59 13.80 3.97
N VAL A 234 -16.36 14.34 3.87
CA VAL A 234 -15.13 13.69 4.35
C VAL A 234 -14.82 14.08 5.79
N THR A 235 -15.30 15.22 6.28
CA THR A 235 -15.03 15.76 7.64
C THR A 235 -16.18 15.51 8.59
#